data_4548a5829f195dc084981b24d16460f3
#
_entry.id   4548a5829f195dc084981b24d16460f3
#
_cell.length_a   1.000
_cell.length_b   1.000
_cell.length_c   1.000
_cell.angle_alpha   90.00
_cell.angle_beta   90.00
_cell.angle_gamma   90.00
#
_symmetry.space_group_name_H-M   'P 1'
#
loop_
_entity.id
_entity.type
_entity.pdbx_description
1 polymer ?
#
loop_
_entity_poly.entity_id
_entity_poly.type
_entity_poly.pdbx_seq_one_letter_code
_entity_poly.pdbx_strand_id
1 'polypeptide(L)' 'MLPLDMLRAGEWAEVEEVSGQPGWVGRLAELGIRQGCLLQVVQPGSPCLLNVSGCRLCLRPDASSRIMVRPVVE' A
#
# COMPACT_ATOMS: atom_id res chain seq x y z
N MET A 1 4.56 8.16 -9.96
CA MET A 1 4.61 7.70 -8.55
C MET A 1 3.80 8.64 -7.69
N LEU A 2 2.88 8.09 -6.91
CA LEU A 2 2.06 8.88 -5.99
C LEU A 2 1.84 8.13 -4.68
N PRO A 3 1.47 8.85 -3.61
CA PRO A 3 1.19 8.20 -2.32
C PRO A 3 -0.02 7.28 -2.41
N LEU A 4 0.03 6.20 -1.64
CA LEU A 4 -1.06 5.23 -1.61
C LEU A 4 -2.40 5.86 -1.22
N ASP A 5 -2.38 6.87 -0.35
CA ASP A 5 -3.60 7.53 0.14
C ASP A 5 -4.29 8.40 -0.92
N MET A 6 -3.67 8.58 -2.07
CA MET A 6 -4.28 9.27 -3.20
C MET A 6 -5.13 8.36 -4.06
N LEU A 7 -5.11 7.06 -3.83
CA LEU A 7 -5.92 6.12 -4.59
C LEU A 7 -7.35 6.06 -4.07
N ARG A 8 -8.26 5.72 -4.97
CA ARG A 8 -9.68 5.56 -4.65
C ARG A 8 -10.02 4.10 -4.45
N ALA A 9 -11.18 3.86 -3.83
CA ALA A 9 -11.68 2.50 -3.65
C ALA A 9 -11.80 1.79 -5.00
N GLY A 10 -11.30 0.56 -5.06
CA GLY A 10 -11.33 -0.27 -6.25
C GLY A 10 -10.13 -0.12 -7.17
N GLU A 11 -9.29 0.89 -6.97
CA GLU A 11 -8.12 1.08 -7.83
C GLU A 11 -7.02 0.08 -7.52
N TRP A 12 -6.38 -0.40 -8.59
CA TRP A 12 -5.20 -1.25 -8.50
C TRP A 12 -3.94 -0.43 -8.68
N ALA A 13 -2.89 -0.82 -8.01
CA ALA A 13 -1.61 -0.14 -8.10
C ALA A 13 -0.45 -1.07 -7.83
N GLU A 14 0.70 -0.74 -8.39
CA GLU A 14 1.95 -1.43 -8.13
C GLU A 14 2.78 -0.60 -7.15
N VAL A 15 3.31 -1.24 -6.12
CA VAL A 15 4.15 -0.57 -5.13
C VAL A 15 5.51 -0.28 -5.76
N GLU A 16 5.91 0.97 -5.74
CA GLU A 16 7.22 1.39 -6.26
C GLU A 16 8.23 1.62 -5.14
N GLU A 17 7.77 2.11 -3.99
CA GLU A 17 8.67 2.38 -2.88
C GLU A 17 7.92 2.29 -1.56
N VAL A 18 8.54 1.67 -0.58
CA VAL A 18 8.08 1.65 0.81
C VAL A 18 9.17 2.27 1.66
N SER A 19 8.86 3.34 2.37
CA SER A 19 9.83 4.04 3.19
C SER A 19 9.26 4.35 4.56
N GLY A 20 10.17 4.55 5.53
CA GLY A 20 9.80 4.81 6.90
C GLY A 20 10.71 4.06 7.85
N GLN A 21 10.22 3.78 9.05
CA GLN A 21 11.00 3.05 10.03
C GLN A 21 11.26 1.61 9.57
N PRO A 22 12.49 1.11 9.75
CA PRO A 22 12.85 -0.23 9.25
C PRO A 22 11.93 -1.35 9.76
N GLY A 23 11.50 -1.28 11.02
CA GLY A 23 10.58 -2.29 11.56
C GLY A 23 9.24 -2.30 10.86
N TRP A 24 8.72 -1.12 10.52
CA TRP A 24 7.46 -0.99 9.81
C TRP A 24 7.61 -1.51 8.37
N VAL A 25 8.67 -1.09 7.69
CA VAL A 25 8.96 -1.53 6.32
C VAL A 25 9.11 -3.05 6.26
N GLY A 26 9.85 -3.63 7.21
CA GLY A 26 10.05 -5.07 7.28
C GLY A 26 8.76 -5.83 7.53
N ARG A 27 7.89 -5.30 8.40
CA ARG A 27 6.60 -5.92 8.66
C ARG A 27 5.71 -5.92 7.42
N LEU A 28 5.69 -4.81 6.69
CA LEU A 28 4.92 -4.74 5.45
C LEU A 28 5.45 -5.73 4.42
N ALA A 29 6.77 -5.88 4.32
CA ALA A 29 7.38 -6.83 3.40
C ALA A 29 6.94 -8.27 3.72
N GLU A 30 6.87 -8.60 5.01
CA GLU A 30 6.40 -9.93 5.44
C GLU A 30 4.94 -10.17 5.04
N LEU A 31 4.14 -9.11 4.98
CA LEU A 31 2.74 -9.18 4.57
C LEU A 31 2.58 -9.14 3.05
N GLY A 32 3.66 -9.00 2.31
CA GLY A 32 3.63 -8.94 0.86
C GLY A 32 3.66 -7.55 0.27
N ILE A 33 3.72 -6.50 1.10
CA ILE A 33 3.77 -5.12 0.61
C ILE A 33 5.22 -4.70 0.49
N ARG A 34 5.73 -4.80 -0.72
CA ARG A 34 7.10 -4.46 -1.05
C ARG A 34 7.17 -4.02 -2.50
N GLN A 35 8.31 -3.49 -2.90
CA GLN A 35 8.50 -3.01 -4.26
C GLN A 35 8.13 -4.08 -5.28
N GLY A 36 7.31 -3.70 -6.26
CA GLY A 36 6.85 -4.61 -7.31
C GLY A 36 5.57 -5.34 -7.01
N CYS A 37 5.05 -5.24 -5.78
CA CYS A 37 3.82 -5.92 -5.42
C CYS A 37 2.60 -5.19 -5.99
N LEU A 38 1.61 -5.97 -6.41
CA LEU A 38 0.33 -5.44 -6.90
C LEU A 38 -0.68 -5.47 -5.76
N LEU A 39 -1.37 -4.36 -5.55
CA LEU A 39 -2.41 -4.29 -4.53
C LEU A 39 -3.63 -3.54 -5.04
N GLN A 40 -4.74 -3.73 -4.36
CA GLN A 40 -5.99 -3.02 -4.64
C GLN A 40 -6.44 -2.29 -3.38
N VAL A 41 -6.84 -1.04 -3.53
CA VAL A 41 -7.45 -0.29 -2.43
C VAL A 41 -8.91 -0.70 -2.35
N VAL A 42 -9.30 -1.29 -1.22
CA VAL A 42 -10.70 -1.66 -0.98
C VAL A 42 -11.44 -0.47 -0.38
N GLN A 43 -10.81 0.18 0.60
CA GLN A 43 -11.38 1.35 1.25
C GLN A 43 -10.24 2.29 1.62
N PRO A 44 -10.22 3.50 1.06
CA PRO A 44 -9.21 4.49 1.43
C PRO A 44 -9.53 5.11 2.78
N GLY A 45 -8.52 5.76 3.35
CA GLY A 45 -8.68 6.47 4.62
C GLY A 45 -7.75 5.96 5.69
N SER A 46 -8.10 6.21 6.94
CA SER A 46 -7.33 5.77 8.09
C SER A 46 -8.26 5.07 9.07
N PRO A 47 -8.20 3.74 9.18
CA PRO A 47 -7.29 2.84 8.47
C PRO A 47 -7.65 2.64 6.99
N CYS A 48 -6.65 2.31 6.21
CA CYS A 48 -6.80 1.98 4.80
C CYS A 48 -6.93 0.46 4.67
N LEU A 49 -7.96 0.02 3.95
CA LEU A 49 -8.18 -1.40 3.73
C LEU A 49 -7.68 -1.77 2.33
N LEU A 50 -6.76 -2.73 2.29
CA LEU A 50 -6.10 -3.15 1.06
C LEU A 50 -6.33 -4.63 0.80
N ASN A 51 -6.31 -4.99 -0.47
CA ASN A 51 -6.27 -6.39 -0.89
C ASN A 51 -4.89 -6.64 -1.49
N VAL A 52 -4.12 -7.52 -0.86
CA VAL A 52 -2.78 -7.88 -1.29
C VAL A 52 -2.72 -9.39 -1.44
N SER A 53 -2.48 -9.88 -2.66
CA SER A 53 -2.37 -11.31 -2.95
C SER A 53 -3.56 -12.12 -2.43
N GLY A 54 -4.77 -11.57 -2.57
CA GLY A 54 -5.99 -12.22 -2.11
C GLY A 54 -6.28 -12.10 -0.63
N CYS A 55 -5.41 -11.45 0.13
CA CYS A 55 -5.59 -11.22 1.57
C CYS A 55 -5.92 -9.77 1.82
N ARG A 56 -6.82 -9.52 2.76
CA ARG A 56 -7.19 -8.17 3.15
C ARG A 56 -6.34 -7.73 4.32
N LEU A 57 -5.78 -6.54 4.20
CA LEU A 57 -4.97 -5.93 5.23
C LEU A 57 -5.53 -4.58 5.61
N CYS A 58 -5.49 -4.29 6.90
CA CYS A 58 -5.87 -3.00 7.43
C CYS A 58 -4.58 -2.25 7.78
N LEU A 59 -4.36 -1.11 7.14
CA LEU A 59 -3.12 -0.36 7.28
C LEU A 59 -3.40 1.02 7.84
N ARG A 60 -2.69 1.38 8.91
CA ARG A 60 -2.77 2.73 9.45
C ARG A 60 -1.57 3.53 8.95
N PRO A 61 -1.80 4.58 8.16
CA PRO A 61 -0.70 5.43 7.73
C PRO A 61 -0.04 6.11 8.93
N ASP A 62 1.27 6.18 8.89
CA ASP A 62 2.07 6.90 9.87
C ASP A 62 2.66 8.12 9.16
N ALA A 63 2.74 9.24 9.86
CA ALA A 63 3.28 10.47 9.29
C ALA A 63 4.71 10.33 8.81
N SER A 64 5.48 9.42 9.43
CA SER A 64 6.88 9.18 9.07
C SER A 64 7.05 8.07 8.03
N SER A 65 5.96 7.45 7.58
CA SER A 65 6.00 6.27 6.73
C SER A 65 5.22 6.51 5.46
N ARG A 66 5.74 6.04 4.33
CA ARG A 66 5.11 6.26 3.03
C ARG A 66 5.17 5.03 2.17
N ILE A 67 4.07 4.80 1.45
CA ILE A 67 4.01 3.81 0.38
C ILE A 67 3.73 4.58 -0.90
N MET A 68 4.68 4.55 -1.81
CA MET A 68 4.53 5.20 -3.11
C MET A 68 4.16 4.15 -4.14
N VAL A 69 3.15 4.45 -4.94
CA VAL A 69 2.57 3.49 -5.87
C VAL A 69 2.43 4.11 -7.25
N ARG A 70 2.27 3.23 -8.23
CA ARG A 70 1.94 3.59 -9.60
C ARG A 70 0.58 2.95 -9.92
N PRO A 71 -0.45 3.75 -10.27
CA PRO A 71 -1.73 3.18 -10.64
C PRO A 71 -1.60 2.26 -11.85
N VAL A 72 -2.31 1.14 -11.80
CA VAL A 72 -2.36 0.20 -12.92
C VAL A 72 -3.72 0.39 -13.60
N VAL A 73 -3.67 0.78 -14.86
CA VAL A 73 -4.87 1.00 -15.66
C VAL A 73 -4.95 -0.13 -16.69
N GLU A 74 -6.07 -0.81 -16.72
CA GLU A 74 -6.33 -1.84 -17.73
C GLU A 74 -6.93 -1.26 -18.99
#